data_e5ce876a084279358cf83e045ee953c9
#
_entry.id   e5ce876a084279358cf83e045ee953c9
#
_cell.length_a   1.000
_cell.length_b   1.000
_cell.length_c   1.000
_cell.angle_alpha   90.00
_cell.angle_beta   90.00
_cell.angle_gamma   90.00
#
_symmetry.space_group_name_H-M   'P 1'
#
loop_
_entity.id
_entity.type
_entity.pdbx_description
1 polymer ?
#
loop_
_entity_poly.entity_id
_entity_poly.type
_entity_poly.pdbx_seq_one_letter_code
_entity_poly.pdbx_strand_id
1 'polypeptide(L)'
;MNLHEYQAKQLLQRYGLAIPQGQVVQSAEAAASATMEIPGQAWVVKAQVHAGGRGKAGGVKIVKSSSEAQSVANSLLGKALVTYQNAPDGQPVHQLLVEQTLPIARELYLSLLVDRSLERVVMVASSSGGMDIEEIAAHTPEKILREVCDPLNGLVDYQARNIAFALGLKDDQIAAFSRLAKGLYKLFKENDLSLLEINPLVVTTDGKLYALDCKMSVDDNALYRQKPLAEQRDWSQDDVKEAEAHHAGLNYIALNGNIGCMVNGAGLAMATMDLIKLHGGAPANFLDVGGGATAETVTKAFKIILADQNVKAILVNIFGGIMRCDIIAEGIINAVREVGIQIPVVVRLEGTNVELGRKMLSESGLSIISAKGLTNAAQQAVACVKG
;
A
#
# COMPACT_ATOMS: atom_id res chain seq x y z
N MET A 1 -1.13 -1.44 -5.83
CA MET A 1 0.06 -2.31 -5.79
C MET A 1 1.31 -1.45 -5.63
N ASN A 2 2.14 -1.72 -4.62
CA ASN A 2 3.41 -1.03 -4.45
C ASN A 2 4.53 -1.74 -5.24
N LEU A 3 5.50 -0.94 -5.73
CA LEU A 3 6.71 -1.45 -6.35
C LEU A 3 7.88 -1.35 -5.37
N HIS A 4 8.82 -2.30 -5.43
CA HIS A 4 10.12 -2.13 -4.80
C HIS A 4 10.89 -0.97 -5.45
N GLU A 5 11.81 -0.35 -4.71
CA GLU A 5 12.63 0.76 -5.22
C GLU A 5 13.34 0.39 -6.52
N TYR A 6 13.91 -0.81 -6.62
CA TYR A 6 14.61 -1.22 -7.83
C TYR A 6 13.68 -1.36 -9.05
N GLN A 7 12.43 -1.83 -8.84
CA GLN A 7 11.43 -1.92 -9.92
C GLN A 7 11.02 -0.52 -10.38
N ALA A 8 10.77 0.39 -9.43
CA ALA A 8 10.48 1.78 -9.70
C ALA A 8 11.62 2.46 -10.48
N LYS A 9 12.88 2.21 -10.10
CA LYS A 9 14.07 2.74 -10.79
C LYS A 9 14.22 2.17 -12.21
N GLN A 10 13.91 0.90 -12.43
CA GLN A 10 13.90 0.32 -13.77
C GLN A 10 12.85 0.99 -14.67
N LEU A 11 11.69 1.36 -14.14
CA LEU A 11 10.73 2.16 -14.87
C LEU A 11 11.27 3.55 -15.19
N LEU A 12 11.85 4.25 -14.22
CA LEU A 12 12.47 5.56 -14.45
C LEU A 12 13.50 5.50 -15.60
N GLN A 13 14.34 4.49 -15.61
CA GLN A 13 15.37 4.30 -16.62
C GLN A 13 14.78 4.09 -18.03
N ARG A 14 13.67 3.34 -18.17
CA ARG A 14 12.95 3.16 -19.44
C ARG A 14 12.43 4.47 -20.03
N TYR A 15 12.14 5.45 -19.17
CA TYR A 15 11.70 6.79 -19.57
C TYR A 15 12.86 7.80 -19.67
N GLY A 16 14.12 7.31 -19.66
CA GLY A 16 15.32 8.12 -19.85
C GLY A 16 15.70 8.97 -18.64
N LEU A 17 15.21 8.62 -17.45
CA LEU A 17 15.52 9.33 -16.22
C LEU A 17 16.77 8.76 -15.56
N ALA A 18 17.67 9.64 -15.09
CA ALA A 18 18.92 9.22 -14.50
C ALA A 18 18.71 8.66 -13.09
N ILE A 19 19.27 7.47 -12.87
CA ILE A 19 19.33 6.77 -11.58
C ILE A 19 20.79 6.40 -11.29
N PRO A 20 21.18 6.17 -10.02
CA PRO A 20 22.48 5.58 -9.70
C PRO A 20 22.62 4.19 -10.35
N GLN A 21 23.83 3.84 -10.74
CA GLN A 21 24.08 2.48 -11.20
C GLN A 21 23.98 1.52 -10.01
N GLY A 22 23.25 0.41 -10.20
CA GLY A 22 22.99 -0.52 -9.10
C GLY A 22 22.59 -1.90 -9.58
N GLN A 23 22.63 -2.87 -8.66
CA GLN A 23 22.29 -4.27 -8.86
C GLN A 23 21.48 -4.81 -7.70
N VAL A 24 20.44 -5.59 -8.02
CA VAL A 24 19.64 -6.32 -7.01
C VAL A 24 20.33 -7.63 -6.67
N VAL A 25 20.42 -7.92 -5.38
CA VAL A 25 21.11 -9.12 -4.86
C VAL A 25 20.23 -9.83 -3.83
N GLN A 26 20.36 -11.15 -3.74
CA GLN A 26 19.60 -12.00 -2.85
C GLN A 26 20.50 -12.81 -1.89
N SER A 27 21.80 -12.62 -1.97
CA SER A 27 22.76 -13.25 -1.06
C SER A 27 23.86 -12.26 -0.65
N ALA A 28 24.56 -12.57 0.42
CA ALA A 28 25.66 -11.77 0.92
C ALA A 28 26.88 -11.81 0.00
N GLU A 29 27.12 -12.95 -0.65
CA GLU A 29 28.18 -13.14 -1.65
C GLU A 29 27.91 -12.30 -2.90
N ALA A 30 26.64 -12.28 -3.36
CA ALA A 30 26.24 -11.44 -4.49
C ALA A 30 26.38 -9.95 -4.15
N ALA A 31 26.11 -9.53 -2.90
CA ALA A 31 26.32 -8.14 -2.47
C ALA A 31 27.80 -7.75 -2.52
N ALA A 32 28.71 -8.64 -2.11
CA ALA A 32 30.14 -8.44 -2.23
C ALA A 32 30.58 -8.33 -3.70
N SER A 33 30.10 -9.22 -4.55
CA SER A 33 30.42 -9.23 -6.01
C SER A 33 29.91 -7.96 -6.71
N ALA A 34 28.72 -7.47 -6.36
CA ALA A 34 28.13 -6.26 -6.93
C ALA A 34 29.04 -5.02 -6.70
N THR A 35 29.75 -4.93 -5.57
CA THR A 35 30.68 -3.82 -5.33
C THR A 35 31.93 -3.85 -6.22
N MET A 36 32.25 -5.01 -6.81
CA MET A 36 33.37 -5.11 -7.76
C MET A 36 32.93 -4.74 -9.19
N GLU A 37 31.66 -4.89 -9.50
CA GLU A 37 31.09 -4.59 -10.82
C GLU A 37 30.58 -3.14 -10.95
N ILE A 38 30.07 -2.57 -9.84
CA ILE A 38 29.55 -1.21 -9.79
C ILE A 38 30.71 -0.22 -9.55
N PRO A 39 30.94 0.77 -10.44
CA PRO A 39 32.01 1.74 -10.29
C PRO A 39 31.86 2.58 -9.01
N GLY A 40 32.96 2.84 -8.32
CA GLY A 40 32.96 3.72 -7.14
C GLY A 40 33.99 3.31 -6.08
N GLN A 41 34.11 4.13 -5.03
CA GLN A 41 34.92 3.85 -3.84
C GLN A 41 34.07 3.56 -2.61
N ALA A 42 32.76 3.76 -2.74
CA ALA A 42 31.76 3.45 -1.74
C ALA A 42 30.43 3.12 -2.43
N TRP A 43 29.65 2.31 -1.78
CA TRP A 43 28.35 1.86 -2.26
C TRP A 43 27.30 2.00 -1.17
N VAL A 44 26.02 1.97 -1.58
CA VAL A 44 24.90 1.95 -0.65
C VAL A 44 24.19 0.61 -0.78
N VAL A 45 24.01 -0.09 0.34
CA VAL A 45 23.21 -1.32 0.43
C VAL A 45 21.86 -0.95 1.01
N LYS A 46 20.78 -1.21 0.27
CA LYS A 46 19.41 -0.81 0.61
C LYS A 46 18.48 -2.02 0.69
N ALA A 47 17.84 -2.24 1.83
CA ALA A 47 16.78 -3.23 1.96
C ALA A 47 15.60 -2.90 1.04
N GLN A 48 15.08 -3.92 0.33
CA GLN A 48 13.93 -3.77 -0.55
C GLN A 48 12.67 -4.23 0.16
N VAL A 49 11.94 -3.27 0.72
CA VAL A 49 10.64 -3.44 1.41
C VAL A 49 9.68 -2.33 0.98
N HIS A 50 8.37 -2.57 1.10
CA HIS A 50 7.32 -1.61 0.72
C HIS A 50 7.04 -0.57 1.82
N ALA A 51 8.06 -0.16 2.58
CA ALA A 51 7.94 0.85 3.62
C ALA A 51 8.94 1.99 3.42
N GLY A 52 8.53 3.19 3.77
CA GLY A 52 9.42 4.34 3.90
C GLY A 52 10.18 4.32 5.22
N GLY A 53 11.12 5.29 5.41
CA GLY A 53 11.89 5.39 6.65
C GLY A 53 12.97 4.33 6.83
N ARG A 54 13.29 3.56 5.79
CA ARG A 54 14.32 2.49 5.80
C ARG A 54 15.66 2.97 6.34
N GLY A 55 16.06 4.19 6.00
CA GLY A 55 17.31 4.78 6.50
C GLY A 55 17.34 4.90 8.03
N LYS A 56 16.29 5.45 8.62
CA LYS A 56 16.14 5.59 10.09
C LYS A 56 16.07 4.23 10.79
N ALA A 57 15.51 3.21 10.11
CA ALA A 57 15.39 1.83 10.60
C ALA A 57 16.66 0.98 10.38
N GLY A 58 17.74 1.55 9.83
CA GLY A 58 18.98 0.81 9.57
C GLY A 58 19.00 -0.06 8.32
N GLY A 59 17.93 0.01 7.49
CA GLY A 59 17.81 -0.71 6.22
C GLY A 59 18.60 -0.11 5.05
N VAL A 60 19.31 1.01 5.26
CA VAL A 60 20.19 1.66 4.28
C VAL A 60 21.56 1.89 4.91
N LYS A 61 22.60 1.35 4.31
CA LYS A 61 23.98 1.42 4.83
C LYS A 61 24.97 1.76 3.72
N ILE A 62 25.86 2.72 3.99
CA ILE A 62 27.00 3.01 3.14
C ILE A 62 28.12 2.04 3.51
N VAL A 63 28.76 1.43 2.50
CA VAL A 63 29.87 0.47 2.64
C VAL A 63 31.04 0.91 1.76
N LYS A 64 32.26 0.61 2.20
CA LYS A 64 33.51 1.02 1.51
C LYS A 64 34.34 -0.17 1.05
N SER A 65 33.86 -1.39 1.28
CA SER A 65 34.52 -2.61 0.86
C SER A 65 33.53 -3.73 0.57
N SER A 66 33.93 -4.73 -0.20
CA SER A 66 33.13 -5.91 -0.48
C SER A 66 32.82 -6.71 0.79
N SER A 67 33.76 -6.76 1.75
CA SER A 67 33.55 -7.42 3.04
C SER A 67 32.50 -6.70 3.91
N GLU A 68 32.48 -5.38 3.89
CA GLU A 68 31.43 -4.60 4.56
C GLU A 68 30.06 -4.83 3.91
N ALA A 69 30.01 -4.85 2.56
CA ALA A 69 28.78 -5.15 1.83
C ALA A 69 28.23 -6.53 2.18
N GLN A 70 29.09 -7.55 2.24
CA GLN A 70 28.74 -8.89 2.67
C GLN A 70 28.20 -8.92 4.11
N SER A 71 28.88 -8.25 5.03
CA SER A 71 28.47 -8.18 6.43
C SER A 71 27.10 -7.49 6.59
N VAL A 72 26.88 -6.36 5.90
CA VAL A 72 25.58 -5.65 5.91
C VAL A 72 24.49 -6.54 5.31
N ALA A 73 24.76 -7.21 4.20
CA ALA A 73 23.80 -8.11 3.57
C ALA A 73 23.39 -9.26 4.51
N ASN A 74 24.34 -9.90 5.20
CA ASN A 74 24.06 -10.91 6.22
C ASN A 74 23.24 -10.37 7.40
N SER A 75 23.38 -9.09 7.71
CA SER A 75 22.64 -8.47 8.80
C SER A 75 21.19 -8.15 8.45
N LEU A 76 20.86 -8.00 7.16
CA LEU A 76 19.55 -7.57 6.66
C LEU A 76 18.73 -8.71 6.03
N LEU A 77 19.35 -9.53 5.19
CA LEU A 77 18.65 -10.61 4.48
C LEU A 77 18.03 -11.63 5.45
N GLY A 78 16.82 -12.06 5.13
CA GLY A 78 16.06 -13.02 5.91
C GLY A 78 15.50 -12.49 7.23
N LYS A 79 15.64 -11.18 7.51
CA LYS A 79 15.10 -10.54 8.71
C LYS A 79 13.94 -9.62 8.38
N ALA A 80 13.11 -9.32 9.37
CA ALA A 80 12.08 -8.29 9.25
C ALA A 80 12.68 -6.91 9.52
N LEU A 81 12.40 -5.94 8.66
CA LEU A 81 12.73 -4.55 8.85
C LEU A 81 11.51 -3.79 9.40
N VAL A 82 11.65 -3.32 10.64
CA VAL A 82 10.62 -2.50 11.29
C VAL A 82 10.91 -1.03 11.05
N THR A 83 9.95 -0.32 10.44
CA THR A 83 9.98 1.13 10.25
C THR A 83 8.78 1.76 10.95
N TYR A 84 8.75 3.10 11.05
CA TYR A 84 7.57 3.79 11.59
C TYR A 84 6.35 3.75 10.65
N GLN A 85 6.50 3.26 9.42
CA GLN A 85 5.43 3.17 8.41
C GLN A 85 4.85 1.76 8.26
N ASN A 86 5.43 0.74 8.89
CA ASN A 86 4.89 -0.62 8.82
C ASN A 86 4.42 -1.13 10.19
N ALA A 87 3.78 -2.29 10.20
CA ALA A 87 3.35 -2.95 11.43
C ALA A 87 4.55 -3.32 12.34
N PRO A 88 4.34 -3.52 13.65
CA PRO A 88 5.43 -3.79 14.61
C PRO A 88 6.25 -5.05 14.33
N ASP A 89 5.71 -6.01 13.60
CA ASP A 89 6.39 -7.22 13.14
C ASP A 89 7.28 -6.98 11.92
N GLY A 90 7.17 -5.81 11.28
CA GLY A 90 8.01 -5.39 10.16
C GLY A 90 7.68 -6.08 8.84
N GLN A 91 8.51 -5.83 7.84
CA GLN A 91 8.41 -6.46 6.52
C GLN A 91 9.66 -7.28 6.21
N PRO A 92 9.53 -8.50 5.64
CA PRO A 92 10.67 -9.38 5.37
C PRO A 92 11.59 -8.80 4.30
N VAL A 93 12.89 -8.87 4.53
CA VAL A 93 13.91 -8.44 3.56
C VAL A 93 14.40 -9.66 2.78
N HIS A 94 13.87 -9.85 1.57
CA HIS A 94 14.26 -10.96 0.69
C HIS A 94 15.37 -10.58 -0.29
N GLN A 95 15.56 -9.29 -0.53
CA GLN A 95 16.52 -8.78 -1.50
C GLN A 95 17.02 -7.39 -1.11
N LEU A 96 18.20 -7.08 -1.60
CA LEU A 96 18.87 -5.79 -1.39
C LEU A 96 19.17 -5.15 -2.74
N LEU A 97 19.24 -3.83 -2.76
CA LEU A 97 19.76 -3.06 -3.87
C LEU A 97 21.13 -2.51 -3.46
N VAL A 98 22.17 -2.88 -4.19
CA VAL A 98 23.53 -2.31 -4.06
C VAL A 98 23.72 -1.26 -5.13
N GLU A 99 24.02 -0.02 -4.75
CA GLU A 99 24.14 1.11 -5.67
C GLU A 99 25.42 1.90 -5.42
N GLN A 100 25.91 2.56 -6.47
CA GLN A 100 26.99 3.56 -6.34
C GLN A 100 26.54 4.74 -5.48
N THR A 101 27.45 5.31 -4.71
CA THR A 101 27.26 6.61 -4.08
C THR A 101 27.41 7.73 -5.12
N LEU A 102 26.66 8.83 -4.94
CA LEU A 102 26.77 10.02 -5.77
C LEU A 102 27.32 11.21 -4.96
N PRO A 103 28.08 12.11 -5.60
CA PRO A 103 28.54 13.35 -4.94
C PRO A 103 27.40 14.37 -4.89
N ILE A 104 26.58 14.29 -3.83
CA ILE A 104 25.36 15.08 -3.67
C ILE A 104 25.72 16.52 -3.26
N ALA A 105 25.22 17.51 -4.00
CA ALA A 105 25.28 18.92 -3.65
C ALA A 105 23.97 19.41 -3.00
N ARG A 106 22.80 18.91 -3.45
CA ARG A 106 21.49 19.29 -2.93
C ARG A 106 20.52 18.12 -3.02
N GLU A 107 19.60 18.06 -2.08
CA GLU A 107 18.49 17.12 -2.05
C GLU A 107 17.16 17.87 -2.24
N LEU A 108 16.32 17.40 -3.14
CA LEU A 108 15.03 17.94 -3.49
C LEU A 108 13.97 16.87 -3.30
N TYR A 109 12.74 17.29 -3.08
CA TYR A 109 11.57 16.43 -3.12
C TYR A 109 10.79 16.61 -4.42
N LEU A 110 10.32 15.53 -5.00
CA LEU A 110 9.45 15.56 -6.18
C LEU A 110 8.47 14.39 -6.14
N SER A 111 7.18 14.68 -6.34
CA SER A 111 6.16 13.64 -6.45
C SER A 111 5.08 13.98 -7.46
N LEU A 112 4.40 12.94 -7.92
CA LEU A 112 3.16 13.00 -8.69
C LEU A 112 2.11 12.15 -7.98
N LEU A 113 0.93 12.69 -7.80
CA LEU A 113 -0.20 12.00 -7.17
C LEU A 113 -1.52 12.49 -7.79
N VAL A 114 -2.59 11.71 -7.56
CA VAL A 114 -3.94 12.13 -7.90
C VAL A 114 -4.52 12.91 -6.72
N ASP A 115 -4.74 14.22 -6.90
CA ASP A 115 -5.49 15.03 -5.95
C ASP A 115 -7.00 14.79 -6.15
N ARG A 116 -7.63 14.18 -5.16
CA ARG A 116 -9.05 13.77 -5.23
C ARG A 116 -9.99 14.97 -5.20
N SER A 117 -9.60 16.07 -4.56
CA SER A 117 -10.42 17.29 -4.47
C SER A 117 -10.42 18.03 -5.79
N LEU A 118 -9.29 18.02 -6.49
CA LEU A 118 -9.14 18.66 -7.81
C LEU A 118 -9.49 17.71 -8.96
N GLU A 119 -9.60 16.41 -8.70
CA GLU A 119 -9.76 15.36 -9.73
C GLU A 119 -8.69 15.44 -10.82
N ARG A 120 -7.45 15.73 -10.42
CA ARG A 120 -6.31 15.99 -11.31
C ARG A 120 -5.04 15.36 -10.78
N VAL A 121 -4.14 15.05 -11.68
CA VAL A 121 -2.76 14.75 -11.31
C VAL A 121 -2.07 16.05 -10.90
N VAL A 122 -1.42 16.03 -9.76
CA VAL A 122 -0.67 17.17 -9.22
C VAL A 122 0.80 16.77 -9.08
N MET A 123 1.69 17.64 -9.57
CA MET A 123 3.11 17.55 -9.26
C MET A 123 3.39 18.37 -8.01
N VAL A 124 4.03 17.76 -7.03
CA VAL A 124 4.45 18.40 -5.78
C VAL A 124 5.96 18.39 -5.73
N ALA A 125 6.55 19.52 -5.37
CA ALA A 125 8.00 19.65 -5.26
C ALA A 125 8.40 20.50 -4.04
N SER A 126 9.59 20.25 -3.50
CA SER A 126 10.18 21.08 -2.44
C SER A 126 11.69 21.13 -2.58
N SER A 127 12.27 22.26 -2.19
CA SER A 127 13.73 22.44 -2.08
C SER A 127 14.33 21.69 -0.87
N SER A 128 13.49 21.08 -0.02
CA SER A 128 13.89 20.26 1.12
C SER A 128 13.58 18.80 0.79
N GLY A 129 14.58 18.04 0.38
CA GLY A 129 14.48 16.59 0.14
C GLY A 129 15.13 15.77 1.26
N GLY A 130 14.98 14.45 1.19
CA GLY A 130 15.52 13.53 2.20
C GLY A 130 14.78 13.56 3.54
N MET A 131 13.68 14.29 3.63
CA MET A 131 12.83 14.46 4.83
C MET A 131 11.42 14.02 4.55
N ASP A 132 10.65 13.79 5.61
CA ASP A 132 9.21 13.48 5.50
C ASP A 132 8.45 14.72 5.01
N ILE A 133 7.77 14.61 3.87
CA ILE A 133 7.05 15.75 3.25
C ILE A 133 5.90 16.24 4.13
N GLU A 134 5.32 15.37 4.95
CA GLU A 134 4.27 15.69 5.91
C GLU A 134 4.78 16.65 7.01
N GLU A 135 6.03 16.48 7.45
CA GLU A 135 6.66 17.41 8.38
C GLU A 135 6.86 18.78 7.76
N ILE A 136 7.27 18.83 6.47
CA ILE A 136 7.41 20.09 5.74
C ILE A 136 6.03 20.75 5.56
N ALA A 137 5.00 19.98 5.23
CA ALA A 137 3.63 20.46 5.08
C ALA A 137 3.07 21.06 6.38
N ALA A 138 3.41 20.46 7.52
CA ALA A 138 2.93 20.91 8.82
C ALA A 138 3.66 22.17 9.33
N HIS A 139 4.99 22.30 9.08
CA HIS A 139 5.80 23.34 9.69
C HIS A 139 6.22 24.47 8.74
N THR A 140 6.34 24.17 7.44
CA THR A 140 6.80 25.13 6.41
C THR A 140 6.06 24.92 5.09
N PRO A 141 4.71 25.04 5.08
CA PRO A 141 3.89 24.75 3.89
C PRO A 141 4.24 25.63 2.68
N GLU A 142 4.83 26.81 2.89
CA GLU A 142 5.29 27.72 1.83
C GLU A 142 6.45 27.13 1.00
N LYS A 143 7.14 26.11 1.50
CA LYS A 143 8.17 25.38 0.76
C LYS A 143 7.63 24.32 -0.18
N ILE A 144 6.34 24.05 -0.12
CA ILE A 144 5.69 23.07 -0.99
C ILE A 144 5.13 23.76 -2.22
N LEU A 145 5.72 23.40 -3.35
CA LEU A 145 5.29 23.85 -4.67
C LEU A 145 4.28 22.85 -5.23
N ARG A 146 3.22 23.34 -5.84
CA ARG A 146 2.18 22.51 -6.46
C ARG A 146 1.88 22.99 -7.85
N GLU A 147 1.90 22.09 -8.82
CA GLU A 147 1.46 22.34 -10.20
C GLU A 147 0.40 21.32 -10.60
N VAL A 148 -0.74 21.81 -11.03
CA VAL A 148 -1.86 20.99 -11.47
C VAL A 148 -1.66 20.64 -12.93
N CYS A 149 -1.61 19.33 -13.25
CA CYS A 149 -1.45 18.86 -14.61
C CYS A 149 -2.80 18.83 -15.33
N ASP A 150 -2.87 19.39 -16.51
CA ASP A 150 -4.07 19.33 -17.34
C ASP A 150 -4.25 17.91 -17.90
N PRO A 151 -5.47 17.31 -17.85
CA PRO A 151 -5.69 15.93 -18.32
C PRO A 151 -5.43 15.73 -19.81
N LEU A 152 -5.57 16.76 -20.62
CA LEU A 152 -5.39 16.70 -22.08
C LEU A 152 -3.97 17.06 -22.49
N ASN A 153 -3.43 18.17 -21.93
CA ASN A 153 -2.12 18.71 -22.31
C ASN A 153 -0.98 18.16 -21.43
N GLY A 154 -1.31 17.57 -20.29
CA GLY A 154 -0.33 17.10 -19.31
C GLY A 154 0.37 18.23 -18.56
N LEU A 155 1.59 17.97 -18.12
CA LEU A 155 2.49 18.96 -17.56
C LEU A 155 3.19 19.72 -18.70
N VAL A 156 2.89 21.00 -18.85
CA VAL A 156 3.44 21.82 -19.93
C VAL A 156 4.75 22.51 -19.52
N ASP A 157 5.51 22.98 -20.52
CA ASP A 157 6.87 23.46 -20.33
C ASP A 157 7.00 24.64 -19.36
N TYR A 158 6.04 25.57 -19.33
CA TYR A 158 6.13 26.70 -18.41
C TYR A 158 5.94 26.25 -16.94
N GLN A 159 5.05 25.28 -16.67
CA GLN A 159 4.84 24.73 -15.33
C GLN A 159 6.12 24.04 -14.81
N ALA A 160 6.74 23.21 -15.64
CA ALA A 160 7.99 22.55 -15.30
C ALA A 160 9.12 23.57 -15.01
N ARG A 161 9.19 24.66 -15.83
CA ARG A 161 10.15 25.75 -15.57
C ARG A 161 9.86 26.51 -14.29
N ASN A 162 8.59 26.80 -13.99
CA ASN A 162 8.20 27.47 -12.75
C ASN A 162 8.67 26.69 -11.53
N ILE A 163 8.44 25.36 -11.52
CA ILE A 163 8.96 24.49 -10.45
C ILE A 163 10.49 24.55 -10.40
N ALA A 164 11.16 24.44 -11.55
CA ALA A 164 12.63 24.47 -11.59
C ALA A 164 13.21 25.77 -10.99
N PHE A 165 12.63 26.92 -11.33
CA PHE A 165 13.03 28.22 -10.77
C PHE A 165 12.77 28.29 -9.26
N ALA A 166 11.60 27.85 -8.81
CA ALA A 166 11.23 27.85 -7.39
C ALA A 166 12.09 26.88 -6.57
N LEU A 167 12.55 25.77 -7.16
CA LEU A 167 13.55 24.86 -6.57
C LEU A 167 14.96 25.47 -6.57
N GLY A 168 15.18 26.64 -7.20
CA GLY A 168 16.48 27.29 -7.31
C GLY A 168 17.45 26.55 -8.23
N LEU A 169 16.94 25.83 -9.23
CA LEU A 169 17.75 25.24 -10.30
C LEU A 169 18.22 26.32 -11.28
N LYS A 170 19.38 26.11 -11.91
CA LYS A 170 20.05 27.12 -12.73
C LYS A 170 20.48 26.51 -14.07
N ASP A 171 20.61 27.37 -15.06
CA ASP A 171 21.21 27.06 -16.36
C ASP A 171 20.66 25.75 -16.99
N ASP A 172 21.52 24.82 -17.34
CA ASP A 172 21.13 23.54 -17.96
C ASP A 172 20.26 22.66 -17.07
N GLN A 173 20.30 22.89 -15.74
CA GLN A 173 19.44 22.13 -14.78
C GLN A 173 17.96 22.42 -15.03
N ILE A 174 17.57 23.62 -15.44
CA ILE A 174 16.18 23.99 -15.73
C ILE A 174 15.66 23.16 -16.91
N ALA A 175 16.44 23.05 -17.98
CA ALA A 175 16.07 22.24 -19.14
C ALA A 175 16.07 20.75 -18.82
N ALA A 176 17.04 20.28 -18.03
CA ALA A 176 17.11 18.89 -17.55
C ALA A 176 15.90 18.54 -16.68
N PHE A 177 15.55 19.40 -15.72
CA PHE A 177 14.38 19.21 -14.85
C PHE A 177 13.08 19.23 -15.67
N SER A 178 12.93 20.14 -16.64
CA SER A 178 11.73 20.18 -17.48
C SER A 178 11.53 18.89 -18.27
N ARG A 179 12.60 18.30 -18.81
CA ARG A 179 12.54 16.99 -19.48
C ARG A 179 12.17 15.89 -18.50
N LEU A 180 12.82 15.87 -17.31
CA LEU A 180 12.56 14.94 -16.23
C LEU A 180 11.09 15.01 -15.80
N ALA A 181 10.57 16.16 -15.45
CA ALA A 181 9.21 16.37 -14.97
C ALA A 181 8.15 15.89 -15.99
N LYS A 182 8.33 16.22 -17.27
CA LYS A 182 7.44 15.73 -18.35
C LYS A 182 7.56 14.21 -18.54
N GLY A 183 8.76 13.66 -18.46
CA GLY A 183 8.99 12.20 -18.49
C GLY A 183 8.30 11.49 -17.36
N LEU A 184 8.35 12.03 -16.14
CA LEU A 184 7.66 11.49 -14.96
C LEU A 184 6.14 11.53 -15.11
N TYR A 185 5.59 12.62 -15.63
CA TYR A 185 4.15 12.71 -15.91
C TYR A 185 3.72 11.66 -16.94
N LYS A 186 4.49 11.51 -18.03
CA LYS A 186 4.24 10.49 -19.05
C LYS A 186 4.29 9.08 -18.43
N LEU A 187 5.33 8.76 -17.66
CA LEU A 187 5.47 7.49 -16.95
C LEU A 187 4.27 7.25 -16.01
N PHE A 188 3.88 8.25 -15.23
CA PHE A 188 2.75 8.20 -14.32
C PHE A 188 1.45 7.79 -15.02
N LYS A 189 1.14 8.43 -16.15
CA LYS A 189 -0.07 8.18 -16.94
C LYS A 189 -0.05 6.84 -17.67
N GLU A 190 1.06 6.49 -18.31
CA GLU A 190 1.17 5.26 -19.13
C GLU A 190 1.21 3.98 -18.31
N ASN A 191 1.62 4.07 -17.03
CA ASN A 191 1.68 2.91 -16.13
C ASN A 191 0.57 2.93 -15.08
N ASP A 192 -0.45 3.79 -15.23
CA ASP A 192 -1.58 3.91 -14.31
C ASP A 192 -1.14 4.03 -12.83
N LEU A 193 -0.18 4.91 -12.56
CA LEU A 193 0.30 5.11 -11.19
C LEU A 193 -0.71 5.94 -10.39
N SER A 194 -0.86 5.62 -9.12
CA SER A 194 -1.57 6.43 -8.13
C SER A 194 -0.64 7.32 -7.31
N LEU A 195 0.64 6.92 -7.20
CA LEU A 195 1.72 7.68 -6.57
C LEU A 195 3.03 7.43 -7.30
N LEU A 196 3.81 8.48 -7.50
CA LEU A 196 5.22 8.45 -7.84
C LEU A 196 5.92 9.49 -6.97
N GLU A 197 6.85 9.05 -6.13
CA GLU A 197 7.61 9.91 -5.23
C GLU A 197 9.09 9.66 -5.43
N ILE A 198 9.86 10.72 -5.58
CA ILE A 198 11.33 10.73 -5.62
C ILE A 198 11.80 11.54 -4.41
N ASN A 199 12.35 10.87 -3.42
CA ASN A 199 12.76 11.50 -2.19
C ASN A 199 14.04 10.84 -1.60
N PRO A 200 15.22 11.42 -1.93
CA PRO A 200 15.41 12.67 -2.66
C PRO A 200 15.60 12.52 -4.18
N LEU A 201 15.21 13.56 -4.92
CA LEU A 201 15.79 13.92 -6.19
C LEU A 201 17.06 14.72 -5.90
N VAL A 202 18.22 14.25 -6.36
CA VAL A 202 19.49 14.92 -6.03
C VAL A 202 20.05 15.72 -7.19
N VAL A 203 20.66 16.85 -6.83
CA VAL A 203 21.58 17.59 -7.72
C VAL A 203 22.99 17.22 -7.29
N THR A 204 23.75 16.65 -8.21
CA THR A 204 25.16 16.31 -7.96
C THR A 204 26.07 17.53 -8.06
N THR A 205 27.32 17.42 -7.57
CA THR A 205 28.29 18.51 -7.61
C THR A 205 28.66 18.94 -9.04
N ASP A 206 28.49 18.06 -10.03
CA ASP A 206 28.61 18.37 -11.46
C ASP A 206 27.31 18.88 -12.09
N GLY A 207 26.30 19.16 -11.29
CA GLY A 207 25.01 19.78 -11.69
C GLY A 207 23.98 18.86 -12.30
N LYS A 208 24.21 17.54 -12.34
CA LYS A 208 23.25 16.58 -12.89
C LYS A 208 22.15 16.22 -11.89
N LEU A 209 20.99 15.82 -12.43
CA LEU A 209 19.83 15.38 -11.65
C LEU A 209 19.72 13.84 -11.66
N TYR A 210 19.55 13.24 -10.46
CA TYR A 210 19.37 11.80 -10.29
C TYR A 210 18.22 11.52 -9.32
N ALA A 211 17.40 10.51 -9.64
CA ALA A 211 16.46 9.93 -8.68
C ALA A 211 17.22 8.96 -7.75
N LEU A 212 17.49 9.40 -6.51
CA LEU A 212 18.27 8.61 -5.55
C LEU A 212 17.45 7.55 -4.84
N ASP A 213 16.21 7.87 -4.49
CA ASP A 213 15.21 6.94 -3.98
C ASP A 213 13.88 7.19 -4.69
N CYS A 214 13.11 6.13 -4.90
CA CYS A 214 11.84 6.22 -5.60
C CYS A 214 10.83 5.25 -5.03
N LYS A 215 9.63 5.77 -4.76
CA LYS A 215 8.46 5.00 -4.36
C LYS A 215 7.38 5.15 -5.43
N MET A 216 6.84 4.04 -5.90
CA MET A 216 5.75 4.03 -6.87
C MET A 216 4.65 3.08 -6.43
N SER A 217 3.40 3.52 -6.64
CA SER A 217 2.22 2.68 -6.48
C SER A 217 1.41 2.68 -7.77
N VAL A 218 1.06 1.50 -8.24
CA VAL A 218 0.19 1.29 -9.40
C VAL A 218 -1.24 1.19 -8.90
N ASP A 219 -2.20 1.75 -9.62
CA ASP A 219 -3.62 1.59 -9.33
C ASP A 219 -4.03 0.12 -9.52
N ASP A 220 -4.48 -0.53 -8.45
CA ASP A 220 -4.91 -1.94 -8.49
C ASP A 220 -6.04 -2.17 -9.49
N ASN A 221 -6.92 -1.16 -9.69
CA ASN A 221 -8.00 -1.25 -10.67
C ASN A 221 -7.52 -1.26 -12.13
N ALA A 222 -6.28 -0.86 -12.39
CA ALA A 222 -5.67 -0.85 -13.71
C ALA A 222 -4.78 -2.07 -14.01
N LEU A 223 -4.51 -2.93 -13.03
CA LEU A 223 -3.57 -4.06 -13.18
C LEU A 223 -3.97 -5.04 -14.31
N TYR A 224 -5.25 -5.14 -14.64
CA TYR A 224 -5.72 -5.97 -15.76
C TYR A 224 -5.11 -5.57 -17.11
N ARG A 225 -4.75 -4.29 -17.29
CA ARG A 225 -4.09 -3.77 -18.49
C ARG A 225 -2.58 -3.53 -18.30
N GLN A 226 -2.09 -3.57 -17.07
CA GLN A 226 -0.67 -3.42 -16.70
C GLN A 226 -0.05 -4.77 -16.33
N LYS A 227 -0.26 -5.81 -17.15
CA LYS A 227 0.17 -7.19 -16.86
C LYS A 227 1.66 -7.31 -16.50
N PRO A 228 2.62 -6.65 -17.20
CA PRO A 228 4.04 -6.76 -16.86
C PRO A 228 4.37 -6.17 -15.47
N LEU A 229 3.57 -5.22 -14.96
CA LEU A 229 3.71 -4.70 -13.61
C LEU A 229 3.04 -5.62 -12.60
N ALA A 230 1.85 -6.12 -12.92
CA ALA A 230 1.11 -7.05 -12.05
C ALA A 230 1.93 -8.32 -11.73
N GLU A 231 2.68 -8.84 -12.70
CA GLU A 231 3.57 -10.00 -12.54
C GLU A 231 4.76 -9.73 -11.60
N GLN A 232 5.08 -8.47 -11.34
CA GLN A 232 6.16 -8.06 -10.44
C GLN A 232 5.71 -7.86 -9.00
N ARG A 233 4.42 -8.11 -8.67
CA ARG A 233 3.90 -7.95 -7.30
C ARG A 233 4.59 -8.91 -6.35
N ASP A 234 5.11 -8.35 -5.25
CA ASP A 234 5.68 -9.14 -4.15
C ASP A 234 4.64 -9.27 -3.03
N TRP A 235 3.93 -10.40 -3.04
CA TRP A 235 2.90 -10.71 -2.06
C TRP A 235 3.43 -10.87 -0.63
N SER A 236 4.73 -11.14 -0.46
CA SER A 236 5.35 -11.25 0.85
C SER A 236 5.42 -9.94 1.62
N GLN A 237 5.22 -8.82 0.91
CA GLN A 237 5.21 -7.47 1.47
C GLN A 237 3.80 -6.98 1.86
N ASP A 238 2.77 -7.70 1.42
CA ASP A 238 1.38 -7.39 1.75
C ASP A 238 0.97 -8.08 3.08
N ASP A 239 -0.08 -7.60 3.72
CA ASP A 239 -0.70 -8.33 4.85
C ASP A 239 -1.18 -9.70 4.37
N VAL A 240 -0.91 -10.75 5.14
CA VAL A 240 -1.20 -12.14 4.75
C VAL A 240 -2.71 -12.32 4.50
N LYS A 241 -3.57 -11.71 5.32
CA LYS A 241 -5.03 -11.80 5.19
C LYS A 241 -5.53 -11.04 3.95
N GLU A 242 -4.92 -9.88 3.64
CA GLU A 242 -5.22 -9.11 2.43
C GLU A 242 -4.81 -9.88 1.17
N ALA A 243 -3.65 -10.53 1.19
CA ALA A 243 -3.19 -11.38 0.10
C ALA A 243 -4.10 -12.60 -0.11
N GLU A 244 -4.49 -13.31 0.95
CA GLU A 244 -5.43 -14.43 0.90
C GLU A 244 -6.81 -14.00 0.36
N ALA A 245 -7.31 -12.86 0.83
CA ALA A 245 -8.57 -12.29 0.37
C ALA A 245 -8.53 -11.94 -1.11
N HIS A 246 -7.45 -11.32 -1.56
CA HIS A 246 -7.26 -10.99 -2.97
C HIS A 246 -7.29 -12.26 -3.86
N HIS A 247 -6.59 -13.32 -3.45
CA HIS A 247 -6.61 -14.61 -4.17
C HIS A 247 -7.99 -15.28 -4.16
N ALA A 248 -8.81 -14.98 -3.15
CA ALA A 248 -10.20 -15.42 -3.07
C ALA A 248 -11.19 -14.52 -3.83
N GLY A 249 -10.73 -13.44 -4.46
CA GLY A 249 -11.57 -12.45 -5.15
C GLY A 249 -12.37 -11.55 -4.20
N LEU A 250 -11.89 -11.36 -2.97
CA LEU A 250 -12.49 -10.55 -1.93
C LEU A 250 -11.76 -9.21 -1.75
N ASN A 251 -12.52 -8.17 -1.42
CA ASN A 251 -11.96 -6.89 -0.98
C ASN A 251 -11.84 -6.88 0.54
N TYR A 252 -10.64 -7.02 1.06
CA TYR A 252 -10.33 -7.05 2.49
C TYR A 252 -9.25 -6.01 2.81
N ILE A 253 -9.43 -5.32 3.95
CA ILE A 253 -8.42 -4.43 4.52
C ILE A 253 -8.35 -4.75 6.02
N ALA A 254 -7.15 -5.06 6.52
CA ALA A 254 -6.90 -5.30 7.93
C ALA A 254 -6.95 -3.98 8.73
N LEU A 255 -7.58 -4.01 9.91
CA LEU A 255 -7.66 -2.89 10.84
C LEU A 255 -7.29 -3.35 12.25
N ASN A 256 -7.05 -2.39 13.16
CA ASN A 256 -6.58 -2.67 14.53
C ASN A 256 -7.71 -2.86 15.56
N GLY A 257 -8.86 -3.42 15.14
CA GLY A 257 -10.00 -3.61 16.03
C GLY A 257 -10.17 -5.05 16.51
N ASN A 258 -11.34 -5.32 17.09
CA ASN A 258 -11.69 -6.62 17.65
C ASN A 258 -13.09 -7.12 17.23
N ILE A 259 -13.77 -6.42 16.34
CA ILE A 259 -15.05 -6.82 15.76
C ILE A 259 -14.83 -7.08 14.27
N GLY A 260 -14.87 -8.36 13.88
CA GLY A 260 -14.81 -8.76 12.47
C GLY A 260 -16.06 -8.31 11.73
N CYS A 261 -15.90 -7.79 10.51
CA CYS A 261 -17.00 -7.29 9.69
C CYS A 261 -17.08 -8.08 8.37
N MET A 262 -18.26 -8.57 8.00
CA MET A 262 -18.55 -9.14 6.70
C MET A 262 -19.80 -8.48 6.13
N VAL A 263 -19.65 -7.79 5.01
CA VAL A 263 -20.70 -6.95 4.44
C VAL A 263 -20.73 -7.12 2.92
N ASN A 264 -21.87 -6.91 2.28
CA ASN A 264 -21.95 -6.83 0.83
C ASN A 264 -22.13 -5.38 0.38
N GLY A 265 -21.12 -4.87 -0.31
CA GLY A 265 -21.05 -3.52 -0.83
C GLY A 265 -20.24 -2.57 0.06
N ALA A 266 -19.29 -1.87 -0.56
CA ALA A 266 -18.32 -1.02 0.12
C ALA A 266 -18.97 0.11 0.95
N GLY A 267 -20.03 0.74 0.44
CA GLY A 267 -20.76 1.80 1.16
C GLY A 267 -21.40 1.28 2.44
N LEU A 268 -22.03 0.09 2.39
CA LEU A 268 -22.63 -0.55 3.56
C LEU A 268 -21.54 -0.99 4.55
N ALA A 269 -20.40 -1.47 4.08
CA ALA A 269 -19.26 -1.83 4.93
C ALA A 269 -18.73 -0.61 5.70
N MET A 270 -18.51 0.53 5.03
CA MET A 270 -18.10 1.77 5.69
C MET A 270 -19.12 2.22 6.73
N ALA A 271 -20.42 2.27 6.38
CA ALA A 271 -21.48 2.64 7.32
C ALA A 271 -21.57 1.69 8.52
N THR A 272 -21.33 0.39 8.32
CA THR A 272 -21.29 -0.61 9.40
C THR A 272 -20.14 -0.34 10.36
N MET A 273 -18.94 -0.06 9.84
CA MET A 273 -17.77 0.27 10.65
C MET A 273 -17.95 1.58 11.42
N ASP A 274 -18.56 2.60 10.80
CA ASP A 274 -18.87 3.88 11.45
C ASP A 274 -19.84 3.70 12.62
N LEU A 275 -20.87 2.87 12.45
CA LEU A 275 -21.81 2.56 13.54
C LEU A 275 -21.15 1.75 14.66
N ILE A 276 -20.26 0.81 14.36
CA ILE A 276 -19.46 0.12 15.38
C ILE A 276 -18.67 1.14 16.20
N LYS A 277 -17.99 2.08 15.54
CA LYS A 277 -17.20 3.13 16.21
C LYS A 277 -18.10 4.08 17.02
N LEU A 278 -19.25 4.50 16.48
CA LEU A 278 -20.20 5.36 17.15
C LEU A 278 -20.71 4.77 18.46
N HIS A 279 -20.85 3.44 18.53
CA HIS A 279 -21.24 2.72 19.74
C HIS A 279 -20.05 2.30 20.62
N GLY A 280 -18.84 2.79 20.33
CA GLY A 280 -17.63 2.59 21.12
C GLY A 280 -16.98 1.22 20.95
N GLY A 281 -17.16 0.58 19.79
CA GLY A 281 -16.45 -0.61 19.34
C GLY A 281 -15.31 -0.27 18.38
N ALA A 282 -14.54 -1.28 18.00
CA ALA A 282 -13.42 -1.17 17.07
C ALA A 282 -13.51 -2.24 15.97
N PRO A 283 -13.74 -1.87 14.68
CA PRO A 283 -13.75 -2.83 13.58
C PRO A 283 -12.35 -3.40 13.35
N ALA A 284 -12.25 -4.72 13.18
CA ALA A 284 -11.00 -5.44 12.92
C ALA A 284 -10.63 -5.49 11.44
N ASN A 285 -11.60 -5.27 10.56
CA ASN A 285 -11.39 -5.29 9.12
C ASN A 285 -12.50 -4.55 8.37
N PHE A 286 -12.17 -4.11 7.17
CA PHE A 286 -13.14 -3.92 6.09
C PHE A 286 -13.22 -5.21 5.29
N LEU A 287 -14.41 -5.68 4.95
CA LEU A 287 -14.58 -6.79 4.01
C LEU A 287 -15.89 -6.65 3.25
N ASP A 288 -15.76 -6.60 1.93
CA ASP A 288 -16.87 -6.60 1.00
C ASP A 288 -16.85 -7.91 0.20
N VAL A 289 -17.89 -8.73 0.40
CA VAL A 289 -18.05 -10.00 -0.33
C VAL A 289 -18.67 -9.82 -1.73
N GLY A 290 -19.04 -8.58 -2.08
CA GLY A 290 -19.64 -8.26 -3.38
C GLY A 290 -21.08 -8.76 -3.54
N GLY A 291 -21.74 -8.30 -4.60
CA GLY A 291 -23.15 -8.62 -4.89
C GLY A 291 -23.38 -10.00 -5.54
N GLY A 292 -22.33 -10.70 -5.93
CA GLY A 292 -22.39 -12.02 -6.61
C GLY A 292 -21.70 -13.15 -5.84
N ALA A 293 -21.44 -12.99 -4.54
CA ALA A 293 -20.73 -13.97 -3.75
C ALA A 293 -21.48 -15.31 -3.67
N THR A 294 -20.72 -16.40 -3.75
CA THR A 294 -21.19 -17.77 -3.58
C THR A 294 -21.03 -18.22 -2.13
N ALA A 295 -21.66 -19.32 -1.74
CA ALA A 295 -21.46 -19.94 -0.42
C ALA A 295 -19.96 -20.24 -0.14
N GLU A 296 -19.21 -20.67 -1.16
CA GLU A 296 -17.77 -20.91 -1.05
C GLU A 296 -16.98 -19.62 -0.75
N THR A 297 -17.29 -18.53 -1.48
CA THR A 297 -16.64 -17.22 -1.26
C THR A 297 -16.93 -16.69 0.15
N VAL A 298 -18.19 -16.83 0.60
CA VAL A 298 -18.59 -16.44 1.97
C VAL A 298 -17.87 -17.28 3.01
N THR A 299 -17.73 -18.59 2.79
CA THR A 299 -16.97 -19.48 3.69
C THR A 299 -15.51 -19.05 3.80
N LYS A 300 -14.85 -18.73 2.66
CA LYS A 300 -13.47 -18.21 2.64
C LYS A 300 -13.35 -16.88 3.41
N ALA A 301 -14.29 -15.95 3.15
CA ALA A 301 -14.33 -14.66 3.85
C ALA A 301 -14.43 -14.84 5.37
N PHE A 302 -15.27 -15.75 5.82
CA PHE A 302 -15.47 -16.03 7.22
C PHE A 302 -14.19 -16.61 7.87
N LYS A 303 -13.51 -17.53 7.18
CA LYS A 303 -12.23 -18.09 7.63
C LYS A 303 -11.14 -17.04 7.77
N ILE A 304 -11.03 -16.10 6.82
CA ILE A 304 -10.05 -15.01 6.87
C ILE A 304 -10.31 -14.12 8.10
N ILE A 305 -11.57 -13.78 8.38
CA ILE A 305 -11.92 -13.01 9.60
C ILE A 305 -11.52 -13.78 10.85
N LEU A 306 -11.80 -15.08 10.90
CA LEU A 306 -11.54 -15.93 12.09
C LEU A 306 -10.05 -16.23 12.30
N ALA A 307 -9.23 -16.11 11.27
CA ALA A 307 -7.78 -16.24 11.39
C ALA A 307 -7.16 -15.09 12.21
N ASP A 308 -7.89 -13.97 12.39
CA ASP A 308 -7.45 -12.88 13.24
C ASP A 308 -7.72 -13.16 14.72
N GLN A 309 -6.67 -13.42 15.48
CA GLN A 309 -6.76 -13.72 16.93
C GLN A 309 -7.27 -12.55 17.78
N ASN A 310 -7.27 -11.32 17.24
CA ASN A 310 -7.81 -10.16 17.92
C ASN A 310 -9.34 -10.09 17.83
N VAL A 311 -9.95 -10.81 16.88
CA VAL A 311 -11.40 -10.80 16.68
C VAL A 311 -12.09 -11.56 17.82
N LYS A 312 -12.97 -10.85 18.53
CA LYS A 312 -13.75 -11.35 19.67
C LYS A 312 -15.24 -11.47 19.38
N ALA A 313 -15.71 -10.83 18.33
CA ALA A 313 -17.07 -10.98 17.82
C ALA A 313 -17.09 -10.69 16.32
N ILE A 314 -18.08 -11.21 15.61
CA ILE A 314 -18.25 -10.95 14.17
C ILE A 314 -19.61 -10.32 13.93
N LEU A 315 -19.65 -9.25 13.11
CA LEU A 315 -20.86 -8.66 12.59
C LEU A 315 -20.99 -8.97 11.09
N VAL A 316 -21.98 -9.77 10.76
CA VAL A 316 -22.40 -10.02 9.37
C VAL A 316 -23.58 -9.11 9.07
N ASN A 317 -23.42 -8.23 8.08
CA ASN A 317 -24.46 -7.27 7.69
C ASN A 317 -24.71 -7.35 6.18
N ILE A 318 -25.76 -8.06 5.81
CA ILE A 318 -26.12 -8.27 4.42
C ILE A 318 -27.45 -7.57 4.11
N PHE A 319 -27.38 -6.71 3.11
CA PHE A 319 -28.56 -6.05 2.53
C PHE A 319 -28.50 -6.15 1.01
N GLY A 320 -29.59 -6.53 0.38
CA GLY A 320 -29.58 -6.41 -1.06
C GLY A 320 -30.64 -7.21 -1.82
N GLY A 321 -30.82 -6.81 -3.08
CA GLY A 321 -31.66 -7.49 -4.03
C GLY A 321 -30.97 -8.61 -4.82
N ILE A 322 -29.66 -8.49 -5.07
CA ILE A 322 -28.86 -9.45 -5.85
C ILE A 322 -28.35 -10.57 -4.97
N MET A 323 -27.75 -10.24 -3.82
CA MET A 323 -27.25 -11.21 -2.86
C MET A 323 -28.40 -11.93 -2.16
N ARG A 324 -28.39 -13.25 -2.16
CA ARG A 324 -29.42 -14.10 -1.52
C ARG A 324 -29.01 -14.44 -0.08
N CYS A 325 -29.91 -14.17 0.86
CA CYS A 325 -29.65 -14.41 2.28
C CYS A 325 -29.52 -15.90 2.64
N ASP A 326 -30.14 -16.81 1.90
CA ASP A 326 -29.98 -18.26 2.05
C ASP A 326 -28.56 -18.72 1.69
N ILE A 327 -27.90 -18.15 0.65
CA ILE A 327 -26.52 -18.44 0.27
C ILE A 327 -25.55 -17.96 1.38
N ILE A 328 -25.80 -16.78 1.92
CA ILE A 328 -25.00 -16.25 3.05
C ILE A 328 -25.15 -17.15 4.28
N ALA A 329 -26.38 -17.55 4.62
CA ALA A 329 -26.62 -18.44 5.75
C ALA A 329 -25.91 -19.78 5.57
N GLU A 330 -25.94 -20.37 4.38
CA GLU A 330 -25.20 -21.59 4.05
C GLU A 330 -23.68 -21.40 4.23
N GLY A 331 -23.11 -20.30 3.71
CA GLY A 331 -21.70 -19.98 3.87
C GLY A 331 -21.28 -19.82 5.33
N ILE A 332 -22.10 -19.14 6.14
CA ILE A 332 -21.86 -19.01 7.59
C ILE A 332 -21.88 -20.39 8.26
N ILE A 333 -22.91 -21.19 8.00
CA ILE A 333 -23.07 -22.54 8.59
C ILE A 333 -21.89 -23.43 8.24
N ASN A 334 -21.44 -23.41 6.97
CA ASN A 334 -20.29 -24.17 6.51
C ASN A 334 -19.00 -23.72 7.18
N ALA A 335 -18.74 -22.43 7.26
CA ALA A 335 -17.55 -21.88 7.92
C ALA A 335 -17.50 -22.24 9.42
N VAL A 336 -18.65 -22.12 10.11
CA VAL A 336 -18.75 -22.44 11.53
C VAL A 336 -18.48 -23.93 11.79
N ARG A 337 -19.04 -24.82 10.95
CA ARG A 337 -18.81 -26.27 11.08
C ARG A 337 -17.37 -26.66 10.80
N GLU A 338 -16.73 -26.03 9.82
CA GLU A 338 -15.33 -26.32 9.47
C GLU A 338 -14.32 -25.81 10.50
N VAL A 339 -14.57 -24.62 11.08
CA VAL A 339 -13.58 -23.92 11.93
C VAL A 339 -13.86 -24.08 13.42
N GLY A 340 -15.10 -24.45 13.80
CA GLY A 340 -15.47 -24.62 15.21
C GLY A 340 -15.52 -23.32 15.98
N ILE A 341 -16.33 -22.35 15.55
CA ILE A 341 -16.38 -21.00 16.12
C ILE A 341 -16.83 -21.00 17.57
N GLN A 342 -16.06 -20.27 18.41
CA GLN A 342 -16.38 -20.05 19.83
C GLN A 342 -16.75 -18.59 20.15
N ILE A 343 -16.62 -17.68 19.18
CA ILE A 343 -16.92 -16.26 19.38
C ILE A 343 -18.34 -15.91 18.94
N PRO A 344 -18.99 -14.89 19.53
CA PRO A 344 -20.32 -14.46 19.14
C PRO A 344 -20.39 -13.98 17.68
N VAL A 345 -21.45 -14.40 16.98
CA VAL A 345 -21.73 -13.94 15.61
C VAL A 345 -23.06 -13.23 15.59
N VAL A 346 -23.04 -11.93 15.33
CA VAL A 346 -24.24 -11.11 15.14
C VAL A 346 -24.55 -11.06 13.66
N VAL A 347 -25.77 -11.40 13.27
CA VAL A 347 -26.18 -11.46 11.87
C VAL A 347 -27.41 -10.59 11.62
N ARG A 348 -27.26 -9.62 10.71
CA ARG A 348 -28.38 -8.89 10.12
C ARG A 348 -28.51 -9.30 8.66
N LEU A 349 -29.65 -9.87 8.32
CA LEU A 349 -30.02 -10.21 6.96
C LEU A 349 -31.27 -9.42 6.56
N GLU A 350 -31.21 -8.77 5.40
CA GLU A 350 -32.35 -8.14 4.73
C GLU A 350 -32.26 -8.36 3.21
N GLY A 351 -33.39 -8.52 2.56
CA GLY A 351 -33.48 -8.68 1.11
C GLY A 351 -33.98 -10.05 0.67
N THR A 352 -33.54 -10.53 -0.49
CA THR A 352 -34.00 -11.75 -1.13
C THR A 352 -33.76 -12.97 -0.25
N ASN A 353 -34.83 -13.79 -0.05
CA ASN A 353 -34.82 -15.04 0.74
C ASN A 353 -34.42 -14.83 2.23
N VAL A 354 -34.70 -13.64 2.80
CA VAL A 354 -34.34 -13.33 4.18
C VAL A 354 -34.95 -14.30 5.19
N GLU A 355 -36.22 -14.64 5.05
CA GLU A 355 -36.91 -15.57 5.97
C GLU A 355 -36.31 -16.98 5.90
N LEU A 356 -35.94 -17.43 4.70
CA LEU A 356 -35.29 -18.73 4.51
C LEU A 356 -33.89 -18.70 5.16
N GLY A 357 -33.09 -17.64 4.92
CA GLY A 357 -31.78 -17.51 5.51
C GLY A 357 -31.83 -17.46 7.05
N ARG A 358 -32.75 -16.70 7.64
CA ARG A 358 -32.94 -16.63 9.10
C ARG A 358 -33.34 -17.98 9.68
N LYS A 359 -34.25 -18.71 8.99
CA LYS A 359 -34.66 -20.07 9.37
C LYS A 359 -33.48 -21.04 9.36
N MET A 360 -32.67 -21.05 8.30
CA MET A 360 -31.49 -21.90 8.18
C MET A 360 -30.50 -21.63 9.35
N LEU A 361 -30.23 -20.35 9.68
CA LEU A 361 -29.37 -19.98 10.80
C LEU A 361 -29.95 -20.45 12.14
N SER A 362 -31.26 -20.30 12.39
CA SER A 362 -31.91 -20.73 13.64
C SER A 362 -31.95 -22.25 13.83
N GLU A 363 -32.11 -23.01 12.74
CA GLU A 363 -32.14 -24.46 12.74
C GLU A 363 -30.74 -25.09 12.71
N SER A 364 -29.67 -24.28 12.51
CA SER A 364 -28.27 -24.76 12.43
C SER A 364 -27.72 -25.31 13.72
N GLY A 365 -28.31 -24.96 14.87
CA GLY A 365 -27.80 -25.26 16.22
C GLY A 365 -26.62 -24.37 16.64
N LEU A 366 -26.31 -23.30 15.88
CA LEU A 366 -25.20 -22.40 16.16
C LEU A 366 -25.65 -21.24 17.06
N SER A 367 -24.72 -20.73 17.88
CA SER A 367 -24.96 -19.56 18.75
C SER A 367 -24.87 -18.26 17.93
N ILE A 368 -25.94 -17.96 17.17
CA ILE A 368 -26.03 -16.77 16.32
C ILE A 368 -27.06 -15.79 16.89
N ILE A 369 -26.65 -14.53 16.98
CA ILE A 369 -27.49 -13.42 17.43
C ILE A 369 -28.12 -12.73 16.23
N SER A 370 -29.44 -12.86 16.07
CA SER A 370 -30.16 -12.20 14.98
C SER A 370 -30.49 -10.75 15.35
N ALA A 371 -30.09 -9.79 14.51
CA ALA A 371 -30.31 -8.38 14.73
C ALA A 371 -31.41 -7.80 13.84
N LYS A 372 -32.18 -6.85 14.40
CA LYS A 372 -33.25 -6.12 13.70
C LYS A 372 -32.78 -4.70 13.37
N GLY A 373 -32.27 -4.49 12.17
CA GLY A 373 -31.76 -3.20 11.73
C GLY A 373 -30.28 -2.95 12.06
N LEU A 374 -29.70 -1.96 11.37
CA LEU A 374 -28.27 -1.74 11.33
C LEU A 374 -27.69 -1.25 12.66
N THR A 375 -28.36 -0.27 13.30
CA THR A 375 -27.94 0.26 14.62
C THR A 375 -27.97 -0.83 15.69
N ASN A 376 -29.05 -1.63 15.74
CA ASN A 376 -29.15 -2.74 16.68
C ASN A 376 -28.07 -3.80 16.47
N ALA A 377 -27.72 -4.10 15.22
CA ALA A 377 -26.64 -5.03 14.89
C ALA A 377 -25.28 -4.54 15.43
N ALA A 378 -24.97 -3.27 15.22
CA ALA A 378 -23.73 -2.67 15.74
C ALA A 378 -23.70 -2.66 17.29
N GLN A 379 -24.80 -2.29 17.94
CA GLN A 379 -24.92 -2.31 19.41
C GLN A 379 -24.72 -3.72 19.98
N GLN A 380 -25.33 -4.73 19.39
CA GLN A 380 -25.17 -6.12 19.83
C GLN A 380 -23.74 -6.62 19.63
N ALA A 381 -23.10 -6.33 18.48
CA ALA A 381 -21.71 -6.71 18.24
C ALA A 381 -20.75 -6.03 19.24
N VAL A 382 -20.97 -4.76 19.56
CA VAL A 382 -20.20 -4.03 20.58
C VAL A 382 -20.44 -4.59 21.97
N ALA A 383 -21.66 -4.96 22.33
CA ALA A 383 -21.98 -5.57 23.63
C ALA A 383 -21.24 -6.91 23.80
N CYS A 384 -21.11 -7.71 22.75
CA CYS A 384 -20.39 -8.99 22.79
C CYS A 384 -18.89 -8.88 23.11
N VAL A 385 -18.26 -7.72 22.89
CA VAL A 385 -16.83 -7.53 23.15
C VAL A 385 -16.54 -6.75 24.41
N LYS A 386 -17.57 -6.16 25.05
CA LYS A 386 -17.45 -5.39 26.30
C LYS A 386 -17.78 -6.20 27.54
N GLY A 387 -18.45 -7.33 27.37
CA GLY A 387 -18.75 -8.30 28.44
C GLY A 387 -17.69 -9.36 28.48
#